data_a0a92e2d085d2018ef6b17282c2d669a
#
_entry.id   a0a92e2d085d2018ef6b17282c2d669a
#
_cell.length_a   1.000
_cell.length_b   1.000
_cell.length_c   1.000
_cell.angle_alpha   90.00
_cell.angle_beta   90.00
_cell.angle_gamma   90.00
#
_symmetry.space_group_name_H-M   'P 1'
#
loop_
_entity.id
_entity.type
_entity.pdbx_description
1 polymer ?
#
loop_
_entity_poly.entity_id
_entity_poly.type
_entity_poly.pdbx_seq_one_letter_code
_entity_poly.pdbx_strand_id
1 'polypeptide(L)'
;SQEAVVDRKNKVVKRLVTGVRAKLKGAGVTVVKAEAKILCRDENGVVVQSENVGYNSKFLLIATGSSAFIPKIPGVDKAIESGLAITNREALNLVEIPKTLLIMGGGVIGLEMADYYSSVGSDVVVVEMLGKIAGATDEKVSAVLQKALEKKGVKFRLSSKVKEITENGAVVETENGEEEILADKILLS
;
A
#
# COMPACT_ATOMS: atom_id res chain seq x y z
N SER A 1 11.89 14.22 14.15
CA SER A 1 10.46 14.01 14.33
C SER A 1 9.86 13.37 13.08
N GLN A 2 8.77 12.67 13.22
CA GLN A 2 8.02 12.04 12.13
C GLN A 2 7.54 13.09 11.11
N GLU A 3 7.06 14.23 11.56
CA GLU A 3 6.68 15.35 10.69
C GLU A 3 7.82 15.78 9.75
N ALA A 4 9.05 15.85 10.24
CA ALA A 4 10.21 16.19 9.40
C ALA A 4 10.50 15.14 8.32
N VAL A 5 10.23 13.85 8.60
CA VAL A 5 10.34 12.76 7.60
C VAL A 5 9.28 12.93 6.52
N VAL A 6 8.02 13.18 6.90
CA VAL A 6 6.92 13.42 5.96
C VAL A 6 7.19 14.66 5.10
N ASP A 7 7.65 15.75 5.69
CA ASP A 7 8.03 16.97 4.98
C ASP A 7 9.15 16.74 3.97
N ARG A 8 10.21 16.02 4.39
CA ARG A 8 11.30 15.66 3.47
C ARG A 8 10.78 14.83 2.30
N LYS A 9 9.96 13.80 2.56
CA LYS A 9 9.32 12.98 1.53
C LYS A 9 8.53 13.87 0.56
N ASN A 10 7.69 14.77 1.06
CA ASN A 10 6.87 15.66 0.24
C ASN A 10 7.73 16.57 -0.66
N LYS A 11 8.84 17.10 -0.13
CA LYS A 11 9.80 17.90 -0.92
C LYS A 11 10.44 17.07 -2.05
N VAL A 12 10.84 15.82 -1.75
CA VAL A 12 11.43 14.91 -2.75
C VAL A 12 10.41 14.59 -3.84
N VAL A 13 9.19 14.19 -3.47
CA VAL A 13 8.11 13.88 -4.42
C VAL A 13 7.81 15.08 -5.31
N LYS A 14 7.65 16.28 -4.73
CA LYS A 14 7.41 17.52 -5.50
C LYS A 14 8.51 17.77 -6.53
N ARG A 15 9.79 17.60 -6.14
CA ARG A 15 10.93 17.79 -7.06
C ARG A 15 10.91 16.79 -8.20
N LEU A 16 10.66 15.50 -7.92
CA LEU A 16 10.59 14.45 -8.93
C LEU A 16 9.44 14.68 -9.91
N VAL A 17 8.25 14.96 -9.41
CA VAL A 17 7.06 15.24 -10.23
C VAL A 17 7.29 16.47 -11.12
N THR A 18 7.91 17.54 -10.58
CA THR A 18 8.26 18.73 -11.37
C THR A 18 9.27 18.38 -12.47
N GLY A 19 10.27 17.58 -12.17
CA GLY A 19 11.26 17.11 -13.15
C GLY A 19 10.64 16.29 -14.30
N VAL A 20 9.72 15.36 -13.96
CA VAL A 20 8.98 14.58 -14.97
C VAL A 20 8.14 15.49 -15.87
N ARG A 21 7.40 16.45 -15.29
CA ARG A 21 6.61 17.43 -16.07
C ARG A 21 7.48 18.26 -17.02
N ALA A 22 8.64 18.71 -16.54
CA ALA A 22 9.57 19.46 -17.37
C ALA A 22 10.11 18.63 -18.55
N LYS A 23 10.45 17.36 -18.31
CA LYS A 23 10.90 16.44 -19.37
C LYS A 23 9.82 16.18 -20.40
N LEU A 24 8.57 15.93 -19.99
CA LEU A 24 7.44 15.74 -20.90
C LEU A 24 7.22 16.99 -21.76
N LYS A 25 7.22 18.17 -21.15
CA LYS A 25 7.10 19.44 -21.88
C LYS A 25 8.25 19.66 -22.86
N GLY A 26 9.49 19.40 -22.45
CA GLY A 26 10.68 19.53 -23.30
C GLY A 26 10.70 18.55 -24.48
N ALA A 27 10.06 17.40 -24.34
CA ALA A 27 9.89 16.41 -25.40
C ALA A 27 8.67 16.68 -26.30
N GLY A 28 7.93 17.79 -26.11
CA GLY A 28 6.75 18.13 -26.92
C GLY A 28 5.53 17.24 -26.62
N VAL A 29 5.50 16.53 -25.49
CA VAL A 29 4.38 15.65 -25.14
C VAL A 29 3.19 16.47 -24.67
N THR A 30 2.03 16.26 -25.27
CA THR A 30 0.76 16.82 -24.81
C THR A 30 0.25 16.02 -23.59
N VAL A 31 0.05 16.69 -22.47
CA VAL A 31 -0.46 16.09 -21.24
C VAL A 31 -1.90 16.56 -21.01
N VAL A 32 -2.84 15.62 -21.08
CA VAL A 32 -4.26 15.85 -20.79
C VAL A 32 -4.56 15.31 -19.40
N LYS A 33 -5.08 16.17 -18.50
CA LYS A 33 -5.45 15.79 -17.13
C LYS A 33 -6.94 15.54 -17.04
N ALA A 34 -7.37 14.38 -17.52
CA ALA A 34 -8.75 13.96 -17.48
C ALA A 34 -8.85 12.43 -17.52
N GLU A 35 -10.01 11.90 -17.24
CA GLU A 35 -10.29 10.48 -17.43
C GLU A 35 -10.27 10.14 -18.93
N ALA A 36 -9.79 8.95 -19.24
CA ALA A 36 -9.69 8.46 -20.60
C ALA A 36 -10.41 7.13 -20.76
N LYS A 37 -11.17 6.98 -21.86
CA LYS A 37 -11.84 5.75 -22.22
C LYS A 37 -11.37 5.26 -23.59
N ILE A 38 -10.97 4.01 -23.66
CA ILE A 38 -10.68 3.36 -24.96
C ILE A 38 -12.01 3.06 -25.63
N LEU A 39 -12.23 3.65 -26.81
CA LEU A 39 -13.47 3.46 -27.56
C LEU A 39 -13.39 2.26 -28.49
N CYS A 40 -12.38 2.23 -29.35
CA CYS A 40 -12.20 1.16 -30.33
C CYS A 40 -10.74 1.03 -30.77
N ARG A 41 -10.48 -0.04 -31.46
CA ARG A 41 -9.27 -0.27 -32.28
C ARG A 41 -9.71 -0.70 -33.68
N ASP A 42 -9.13 -0.08 -34.68
CA ASP A 42 -9.33 -0.42 -36.09
C ASP A 42 -7.98 -0.50 -36.84
N GLU A 43 -8.02 -0.58 -38.16
CA GLU A 43 -6.84 -0.62 -39.04
C GLU A 43 -5.97 0.66 -38.97
N ASN A 44 -6.57 1.78 -38.53
CA ASN A 44 -5.90 3.07 -38.42
C ASN A 44 -5.28 3.31 -37.03
N GLY A 45 -5.59 2.46 -36.05
CA GLY A 45 -5.01 2.54 -34.72
C GLY A 45 -6.02 2.38 -33.57
N VAL A 46 -5.76 3.07 -32.48
CA VAL A 46 -6.57 3.06 -31.26
C VAL A 46 -7.15 4.44 -31.02
N VAL A 47 -8.46 4.50 -30.79
CA VAL A 47 -9.16 5.73 -30.44
C VAL A 47 -9.39 5.77 -28.93
N VAL A 48 -8.89 6.81 -28.29
CA VAL A 48 -9.09 7.12 -26.87
C VAL A 48 -9.87 8.41 -26.76
N GLN A 49 -10.95 8.39 -26.01
CA GLN A 49 -11.75 9.58 -25.70
C GLN A 49 -11.40 10.09 -24.29
N SER A 50 -11.21 11.40 -24.19
CA SER A 50 -11.11 12.11 -22.93
C SER A 50 -12.02 13.32 -22.98
N GLU A 51 -12.95 13.43 -22.04
CA GLU A 51 -14.04 14.40 -22.09
C GLU A 51 -14.82 14.27 -23.43
N ASN A 52 -14.86 15.32 -24.25
CA ASN A 52 -15.53 15.32 -25.57
C ASN A 52 -14.54 15.27 -26.74
N VAL A 53 -13.25 14.98 -26.45
CA VAL A 53 -12.20 14.97 -27.48
C VAL A 53 -11.73 13.53 -27.74
N GLY A 54 -11.74 13.15 -29.03
CA GLY A 54 -11.16 11.87 -29.48
C GLY A 54 -9.69 12.04 -29.86
N TYR A 55 -8.85 11.13 -29.38
CA TYR A 55 -7.43 11.03 -29.72
C TYR A 55 -7.20 9.73 -30.47
N ASN A 56 -6.59 9.84 -31.65
CA ASN A 56 -6.25 8.66 -32.45
C ASN A 56 -4.72 8.44 -32.43
N SER A 57 -4.29 7.19 -32.25
CA SER A 57 -2.88 6.83 -32.21
C SER A 57 -2.62 5.43 -32.76
N LYS A 58 -1.45 5.23 -33.38
CA LYS A 58 -1.03 3.90 -33.86
C LYS A 58 -0.83 2.91 -32.72
N PHE A 59 -0.36 3.38 -31.58
CA PHE A 59 -0.04 2.56 -30.40
C PHE A 59 -0.64 3.19 -29.15
N LEU A 60 -1.09 2.35 -28.23
CA LEU A 60 -1.55 2.75 -26.91
C LEU A 60 -0.72 2.03 -25.85
N LEU A 61 -0.12 2.79 -24.94
CA LEU A 61 0.49 2.27 -23.73
C LEU A 61 -0.45 2.50 -22.55
N ILE A 62 -0.91 1.42 -21.94
CA ILE A 62 -1.75 1.47 -20.74
C ILE A 62 -0.83 1.42 -19.52
N ALA A 63 -0.71 2.54 -18.81
CA ALA A 63 0.13 2.71 -17.62
C ALA A 63 -0.64 3.45 -16.52
N THR A 64 -1.85 2.97 -16.23
CA THR A 64 -2.83 3.64 -15.35
C THR A 64 -2.54 3.45 -13.85
N GLY A 65 -1.49 2.70 -13.50
CA GLY A 65 -1.13 2.41 -12.12
C GLY A 65 -2.06 1.39 -11.46
N SER A 66 -2.08 1.41 -10.13
CA SER A 66 -2.91 0.53 -9.30
C SER A 66 -3.44 1.28 -8.08
N SER A 67 -4.48 0.74 -7.49
CA SER A 67 -5.00 1.15 -6.18
C SER A 67 -4.77 0.05 -5.15
N ALA A 68 -4.72 0.43 -3.88
CA ALA A 68 -4.66 -0.54 -2.80
C ALA A 68 -5.92 -1.43 -2.83
N PHE A 69 -5.71 -2.72 -2.60
CA PHE A 69 -6.81 -3.66 -2.43
C PHE A 69 -7.41 -3.50 -1.03
N ILE A 70 -8.72 -3.33 -0.97
CA ILE A 70 -9.47 -3.30 0.29
C ILE A 70 -10.17 -4.65 0.44
N PRO A 71 -9.81 -5.48 1.43
CA PRO A 71 -10.44 -6.77 1.64
C PRO A 71 -11.89 -6.59 2.11
N LYS A 72 -12.78 -7.46 1.64
CA LYS A 72 -14.18 -7.47 2.07
C LYS A 72 -14.32 -8.29 3.35
N ILE A 73 -14.01 -7.68 4.48
CA ILE A 73 -14.15 -8.27 5.81
C ILE A 73 -15.06 -7.40 6.70
N PRO A 74 -15.74 -7.98 7.67
CA PRO A 74 -16.55 -7.23 8.63
C PRO A 74 -15.73 -6.10 9.29
N GLY A 75 -16.33 -4.93 9.42
CA GLY A 75 -15.75 -3.77 10.10
C GLY A 75 -14.80 -2.92 9.26
N VAL A 76 -14.32 -3.37 8.08
CA VAL A 76 -13.32 -2.65 7.29
C VAL A 76 -13.77 -1.25 6.88
N ASP A 77 -15.01 -1.08 6.42
CA ASP A 77 -15.51 0.22 5.94
C ASP A 77 -15.55 1.24 7.09
N LYS A 78 -16.09 0.86 8.25
CA LYS A 78 -16.10 1.70 9.45
C LYS A 78 -14.69 2.05 9.93
N ALA A 79 -13.77 1.09 9.86
CA ALA A 79 -12.38 1.30 10.24
C ALA A 79 -11.65 2.27 9.30
N ILE A 80 -11.98 2.26 8.00
CA ILE A 80 -11.46 3.25 7.04
C ILE A 80 -12.05 4.63 7.34
N GLU A 81 -13.36 4.72 7.54
CA GLU A 81 -14.05 5.98 7.85
C GLU A 81 -13.53 6.63 9.13
N SER A 82 -13.25 5.85 10.17
CA SER A 82 -12.67 6.33 11.43
C SER A 82 -11.17 6.63 11.35
N GLY A 83 -10.50 6.19 10.27
CA GLY A 83 -9.06 6.30 10.12
C GLY A 83 -8.26 5.28 10.97
N LEU A 84 -8.91 4.27 11.53
CA LEU A 84 -8.24 3.12 12.16
C LEU A 84 -7.54 2.26 11.10
N ALA A 85 -8.26 1.89 10.02
CA ALA A 85 -7.67 1.19 8.89
C ALA A 85 -7.18 2.19 7.84
N ILE A 86 -5.97 1.98 7.37
CA ILE A 86 -5.27 2.85 6.42
C ILE A 86 -4.59 2.01 5.33
N THR A 87 -4.35 2.61 4.18
CA THR A 87 -3.50 2.03 3.14
C THR A 87 -2.07 2.55 3.25
N ASN A 88 -1.19 2.05 2.39
CA ASN A 88 0.18 2.54 2.30
C ASN A 88 0.27 4.05 2.00
N ARG A 89 -0.74 4.63 1.34
CA ARG A 89 -0.78 6.07 1.04
C ARG A 89 -0.94 6.91 2.30
N GLU A 90 -1.85 6.54 3.17
CA GLU A 90 -2.06 7.21 4.45
C GLU A 90 -0.89 6.94 5.39
N ALA A 91 -0.40 5.68 5.44
CA ALA A 91 0.77 5.31 6.25
C ALA A 91 1.99 6.18 5.94
N LEU A 92 2.28 6.45 4.67
CA LEU A 92 3.38 7.35 4.26
C LEU A 92 3.16 8.83 4.63
N ASN A 93 1.99 9.20 5.11
CA ASN A 93 1.62 10.58 5.47
C ASN A 93 1.30 10.78 6.95
N LEU A 94 1.36 9.72 7.77
CA LEU A 94 1.16 9.86 9.21
C LEU A 94 2.24 10.75 9.81
N VAL A 95 1.83 11.79 10.48
CA VAL A 95 2.70 12.73 11.21
C VAL A 95 2.92 12.28 12.66
N GLU A 96 2.04 11.43 13.18
CA GLU A 96 2.15 10.79 14.48
C GLU A 96 2.49 9.31 14.29
N ILE A 97 3.41 8.81 15.09
CA ILE A 97 3.80 7.40 15.09
C ILE A 97 2.77 6.65 15.96
N PRO A 98 2.01 5.68 15.40
CA PRO A 98 1.14 4.85 16.21
C PRO A 98 1.95 4.03 17.19
N LYS A 99 1.47 3.85 18.42
CA LYS A 99 2.15 2.99 19.41
C LYS A 99 2.08 1.53 18.97
N THR A 100 0.91 1.13 18.46
CA THR A 100 0.64 -0.23 17.99
C THR A 100 0.18 -0.20 16.53
N LEU A 101 0.82 -1.00 15.68
CA LEU A 101 0.48 -1.11 14.26
C LEU A 101 0.24 -2.58 13.90
N LEU A 102 -0.98 -2.89 13.49
CA LEU A 102 -1.31 -4.17 12.87
C LEU A 102 -1.17 -4.05 11.35
N ILE A 103 -0.45 -4.95 10.72
CA ILE A 103 -0.28 -5.00 9.27
C ILE A 103 -0.96 -6.26 8.73
N MET A 104 -1.92 -6.07 7.84
CA MET A 104 -2.62 -7.15 7.15
C MET A 104 -1.92 -7.43 5.83
N GLY A 105 -1.15 -8.49 5.79
CA GLY A 105 -0.35 -8.94 4.66
C GLY A 105 1.15 -8.82 4.91
N GLY A 106 1.84 -9.94 4.73
CA GLY A 106 3.30 -10.06 4.77
C GLY A 106 3.96 -9.89 3.39
N GLY A 107 3.33 -9.13 2.49
CA GLY A 107 3.88 -8.76 1.19
C GLY A 107 4.95 -7.65 1.29
N VAL A 108 5.51 -7.25 0.15
CA VAL A 108 6.63 -6.28 0.10
C VAL A 108 6.27 -4.98 0.81
N ILE A 109 5.10 -4.40 0.51
CA ILE A 109 4.67 -3.12 1.11
C ILE A 109 4.51 -3.26 2.63
N GLY A 110 3.84 -4.33 3.08
CA GLY A 110 3.64 -4.58 4.52
C GLY A 110 4.96 -4.72 5.26
N LEU A 111 5.93 -5.43 4.68
CA LEU A 111 7.24 -5.63 5.29
C LEU A 111 8.10 -4.36 5.30
N GLU A 112 8.05 -3.52 4.26
CA GLU A 112 8.71 -2.21 4.25
C GLU A 112 8.13 -1.29 5.34
N MET A 113 6.80 -1.28 5.52
CA MET A 113 6.15 -0.52 6.58
C MET A 113 6.46 -1.11 7.96
N ALA A 114 6.51 -2.45 8.09
CA ALA A 114 6.91 -3.11 9.34
C ALA A 114 8.32 -2.72 9.76
N ASP A 115 9.26 -2.71 8.82
CA ASP A 115 10.65 -2.30 9.07
C ASP A 115 10.75 -0.83 9.50
N TYR A 116 10.03 0.05 8.79
CA TYR A 116 10.02 1.47 9.09
C TYR A 116 9.41 1.75 10.47
N TYR A 117 8.17 1.29 10.70
CA TYR A 117 7.44 1.63 11.92
C TYR A 117 8.04 1.00 13.16
N SER A 118 8.57 -0.22 13.08
CA SER A 118 9.33 -0.82 14.20
C SER A 118 10.60 -0.02 14.52
N SER A 119 11.29 0.48 13.49
CA SER A 119 12.51 1.27 13.66
C SER A 119 12.26 2.67 14.28
N VAL A 120 11.03 3.20 14.16
CA VAL A 120 10.65 4.50 14.77
C VAL A 120 9.86 4.34 16.08
N GLY A 121 9.67 3.11 16.57
CA GLY A 121 9.19 2.83 17.92
C GLY A 121 7.77 2.31 18.03
N SER A 122 7.13 1.90 16.93
CA SER A 122 5.84 1.18 16.99
C SER A 122 6.03 -0.28 17.38
N ASP A 123 5.12 -0.81 18.18
CA ASP A 123 4.92 -2.25 18.33
C ASP A 123 4.18 -2.77 17.10
N VAL A 124 4.86 -3.58 16.27
CA VAL A 124 4.32 -4.03 14.99
C VAL A 124 3.97 -5.51 15.03
N VAL A 125 2.74 -5.83 14.59
CA VAL A 125 2.29 -7.20 14.34
C VAL A 125 1.90 -7.34 12.88
N VAL A 126 2.46 -8.32 12.18
CA VAL A 126 2.12 -8.67 10.80
C VAL A 126 1.31 -9.95 10.79
N VAL A 127 0.11 -9.91 10.21
CA VAL A 127 -0.75 -11.07 9.99
C VAL A 127 -0.67 -11.47 8.53
N GLU A 128 -0.24 -12.71 8.27
CA GLU A 128 -0.06 -13.24 6.92
C GLU A 128 -0.78 -14.60 6.79
N MET A 129 -1.57 -14.75 5.74
CA MET A 129 -2.34 -15.96 5.47
C MET A 129 -1.46 -17.15 5.06
N LEU A 130 -0.31 -16.87 4.44
CA LEU A 130 0.65 -17.88 4.07
C LEU A 130 1.53 -18.29 5.26
N GLY A 131 2.12 -19.46 5.18
CA GLY A 131 3.09 -19.96 6.17
C GLY A 131 4.46 -19.26 6.12
N LYS A 132 4.64 -18.25 5.25
CA LYS A 132 5.87 -17.47 5.12
C LYS A 132 5.57 -16.06 4.61
N ILE A 133 6.47 -15.12 4.90
CA ILE A 133 6.41 -13.74 4.39
C ILE A 133 6.97 -13.62 2.96
N ALA A 134 6.82 -12.43 2.37
CA ALA A 134 7.36 -12.05 1.05
C ALA A 134 6.86 -12.91 -0.14
N GLY A 135 5.71 -13.55 -0.01
CA GLY A 135 4.99 -14.19 -1.12
C GLY A 135 5.83 -15.20 -1.93
N ALA A 136 6.07 -14.92 -3.21
CA ALA A 136 6.79 -15.80 -4.14
C ALA A 136 8.34 -15.82 -3.96
N THR A 137 8.87 -15.04 -3.02
CA THR A 137 10.32 -15.01 -2.73
C THR A 137 10.81 -16.40 -2.27
N ASP A 138 12.06 -16.74 -2.58
CA ASP A 138 12.70 -17.97 -2.10
C ASP A 138 12.56 -18.13 -0.58
N GLU A 139 12.31 -19.35 -0.13
CA GLU A 139 12.01 -19.66 1.28
C GLU A 139 13.16 -19.27 2.21
N LYS A 140 14.42 -19.54 1.81
CA LYS A 140 15.60 -19.20 2.62
C LYS A 140 15.77 -17.69 2.74
N VAL A 141 15.50 -16.95 1.66
CA VAL A 141 15.56 -15.48 1.67
C VAL A 141 14.44 -14.92 2.56
N SER A 142 13.22 -15.43 2.43
CA SER A 142 12.08 -15.10 3.31
C SER A 142 12.42 -15.32 4.79
N ALA A 143 12.99 -16.47 5.13
CA ALA A 143 13.35 -16.80 6.50
C ALA A 143 14.44 -15.88 7.07
N VAL A 144 15.42 -15.47 6.26
CA VAL A 144 16.46 -14.50 6.67
C VAL A 144 15.82 -13.13 6.94
N LEU A 145 14.93 -12.66 6.06
CA LEU A 145 14.23 -11.39 6.21
C LEU A 145 13.35 -11.41 7.47
N GLN A 146 12.57 -12.47 7.67
CA GLN A 146 11.72 -12.62 8.85
C GLN A 146 12.54 -12.50 10.14
N LYS A 147 13.62 -13.27 10.26
CA LYS A 147 14.51 -13.21 11.43
C LYS A 147 15.11 -11.84 11.66
N ALA A 148 15.41 -11.10 10.58
CA ALA A 148 15.93 -9.74 10.70
C ALA A 148 14.88 -8.78 11.26
N LEU A 149 13.62 -8.89 10.83
CA LEU A 149 12.50 -8.08 11.33
C LEU A 149 12.11 -8.48 12.76
N GLU A 150 12.11 -9.78 13.09
CA GLU A 150 11.89 -10.26 14.46
C GLU A 150 12.92 -9.71 15.46
N LYS A 151 14.19 -9.60 15.05
CA LYS A 151 15.23 -8.95 15.85
C LYS A 151 14.97 -7.47 16.11
N LYS A 152 14.19 -6.81 15.25
CA LYS A 152 13.72 -5.43 15.45
C LYS A 152 12.43 -5.34 16.27
N GLY A 153 11.90 -6.46 16.75
CA GLY A 153 10.69 -6.52 17.56
C GLY A 153 9.39 -6.73 16.78
N VAL A 154 9.45 -6.92 15.45
CA VAL A 154 8.25 -7.23 14.66
C VAL A 154 7.76 -8.63 15.02
N LYS A 155 6.47 -8.75 15.31
CA LYS A 155 5.80 -10.02 15.61
C LYS A 155 5.06 -10.50 14.37
N PHE A 156 5.13 -11.80 14.07
CA PHE A 156 4.42 -12.40 12.94
C PHE A 156 3.34 -13.37 13.41
N ARG A 157 2.20 -13.34 12.74
CA ARG A 157 1.13 -14.32 12.76
C ARG A 157 1.02 -14.90 11.36
N LEU A 158 1.79 -15.95 11.09
CA LEU A 158 1.76 -16.68 9.84
C LEU A 158 0.63 -17.71 9.85
N SER A 159 0.22 -18.20 8.68
CA SER A 159 -0.93 -19.11 8.53
C SER A 159 -2.18 -18.56 9.26
N SER A 160 -2.33 -17.23 9.31
CA SER A 160 -3.33 -16.55 10.11
C SER A 160 -4.09 -15.54 9.27
N LYS A 161 -5.37 -15.33 9.59
CA LYS A 161 -6.28 -14.51 8.80
C LYS A 161 -7.02 -13.52 9.69
N VAL A 162 -7.05 -12.26 9.29
CA VAL A 162 -7.95 -11.27 9.91
C VAL A 162 -9.38 -11.60 9.51
N LYS A 163 -10.21 -11.87 10.50
CA LYS A 163 -11.61 -12.27 10.34
C LYS A 163 -12.54 -11.06 10.39
N GLU A 164 -12.24 -10.14 11.29
CA GLU A 164 -13.03 -8.93 11.53
C GLU A 164 -12.14 -7.80 12.05
N ILE A 165 -12.46 -6.56 11.69
CA ILE A 165 -11.88 -5.36 12.29
C ILE A 165 -12.88 -4.82 13.32
N THR A 166 -12.41 -4.69 14.57
CA THR A 166 -13.17 -4.14 15.70
C THR A 166 -12.94 -2.63 15.83
N GLU A 167 -13.54 -1.98 16.80
CA GLU A 167 -13.33 -0.55 17.05
C GLU A 167 -11.89 -0.21 17.49
N ASN A 168 -11.18 -1.18 18.09
CA ASN A 168 -9.86 -0.97 18.72
C ASN A 168 -8.78 -1.92 18.19
N GLY A 169 -9.03 -2.68 17.11
CA GLY A 169 -8.10 -3.67 16.62
C GLY A 169 -8.73 -4.64 15.63
N ALA A 170 -8.33 -5.90 15.69
CA ALA A 170 -8.87 -6.94 14.82
C ALA A 170 -8.91 -8.31 15.50
N VAL A 171 -9.90 -9.12 15.14
CA VAL A 171 -9.96 -10.55 15.46
C VAL A 171 -9.20 -11.32 14.38
N VAL A 172 -8.24 -12.09 14.84
CA VAL A 172 -7.35 -12.90 13.98
C VAL A 172 -7.59 -14.37 14.25
N GLU A 173 -7.90 -15.11 13.21
CA GLU A 173 -7.99 -16.57 13.22
C GLU A 173 -6.58 -17.15 13.01
N THR A 174 -6.14 -17.97 13.96
CA THR A 174 -4.84 -18.64 13.94
C THR A 174 -5.04 -20.17 14.03
N GLU A 175 -3.99 -20.93 13.86
CA GLU A 175 -4.03 -22.41 14.05
C GLU A 175 -4.47 -22.82 15.47
N ASN A 176 -4.30 -21.93 16.47
CA ASN A 176 -4.63 -22.19 17.87
C ASN A 176 -5.99 -21.60 18.29
N GLY A 177 -6.78 -21.07 17.36
CA GLY A 177 -8.05 -20.40 17.61
C GLY A 177 -8.02 -18.92 17.29
N GLU A 178 -9.00 -18.19 17.80
CA GLU A 178 -9.13 -16.76 17.57
C GLU A 178 -8.40 -15.96 18.66
N GLU A 179 -7.70 -14.90 18.27
CA GLU A 179 -7.13 -13.91 19.19
C GLU A 179 -7.55 -12.49 18.77
N GLU A 180 -7.75 -11.61 19.73
CA GLU A 180 -7.94 -10.19 19.47
C GLU A 180 -6.59 -9.48 19.57
N ILE A 181 -6.24 -8.70 18.51
CA ILE A 181 -5.03 -7.88 18.48
C ILE A 181 -5.46 -6.42 18.48
N LEU A 182 -5.13 -5.72 19.56
CA LEU A 182 -5.38 -4.28 19.68
C LEU A 182 -4.37 -3.50 18.84
N ALA A 183 -4.82 -2.44 18.18
CA ALA A 183 -3.99 -1.59 17.34
C ALA A 183 -4.51 -0.16 17.25
N ASP A 184 -3.60 0.83 17.31
CA ASP A 184 -3.93 2.23 17.05
C ASP A 184 -4.16 2.50 15.56
N LYS A 185 -3.49 1.71 14.71
CA LYS A 185 -3.67 1.71 13.25
C LYS A 185 -3.58 0.30 12.69
N ILE A 186 -4.34 0.06 11.61
CA ILE A 186 -4.33 -1.18 10.84
C ILE A 186 -3.95 -0.84 9.41
N LEU A 187 -2.82 -1.35 8.93
CA LEU A 187 -2.39 -1.19 7.54
C LEU A 187 -2.96 -2.32 6.67
N LEU A 188 -3.70 -1.94 5.64
CA LEU A 188 -4.17 -2.84 4.58
C LEU A 188 -3.11 -2.89 3.48
N SER A 189 -2.39 -4.03 3.31
CA SER A 189 -1.26 -4.16 2.38
C SER A 189 -1.24 -5.47 1.59
#